data_8ad53cac087c90ed754b8c72b1769b17
#
_entry.id   8ad53cac087c90ed754b8c72b1769b17
#
_cell.length_a   1.000
_cell.length_b   1.000
_cell.length_c   1.000
_cell.angle_alpha   90.00
_cell.angle_beta   90.00
_cell.angle_gamma   90.00
#
_symmetry.space_group_name_H-M   'P 1'
#
loop_
_entity.id
_entity.type
_entity.pdbx_description
1 polymer ?
#
loop_
_entity_poly.entity_id
_entity_poly.type
_entity_poly.pdbx_seq_one_letter_code
_entity_poly.pdbx_strand_id
1 'polypeptide(L)'
;MGPPRFALLFLIVAGLTALVLPTTAHGDLFISNFNSTLIFTDRLNLYRAVADQPTAVFPTGLSGAPYGPLFYYPTAAWLWALDALHVIDAQGWAGTNDESLRSLPAILALKLPNLAVYLAAAVVVAKTLGGERGRFAAELWLANPAVILFTLMMGQNDGWTALASVAALYFGLRALERDSGGPTLGALAMLCLAAGAAIKLSPIFLVPVFAWLIGKSYREKLLLAAVGAGAFLLVISPFLSTTYFWDYGLFGQQAGKATDLPSWAAALLYAGYLSLVVAAGRREGDRGQALLWSFVGFHALFFLLGGWSPQRSVLFIAALAVAVPARRWYLVAYVLVTGFALLAALEHRAELAAGLFEPLTARALLIPPLVTSSRPEPAHTLLFGLSGIAWLAALALAWRAPGTDGRRLPIAPLLLIAALPVYLAIASVKLPSGIDAMPYQTPARAQALAAGDRFSFYFISPQDELRSITFWVEPGGGRAAVSVRDDGGRTLAAEPARELVAGANEISLPRTERAAGHGFTVAIAPAAALSVRMVTPPPELALASAELNGVPVPGTAAFSAHYETTWDGLFGDALTRLRSAWRTLVVSLALCVAGFAGCYALVRNEGPATGG
;
A
#
# COMPACT_ATOMS: atom_id res chain seq x y z
N MET A 1 21.98 20.93 -10.47
CA MET A 1 22.29 21.30 -9.05
C MET A 1 23.77 21.07 -8.76
N GLY A 2 24.41 21.93 -7.94
CA GLY A 2 25.79 21.68 -7.51
C GLY A 2 25.86 20.47 -6.53
N PRO A 3 27.03 19.80 -6.44
CA PRO A 3 27.22 18.61 -5.60
C PRO A 3 26.69 18.70 -4.15
N PRO A 4 26.85 19.82 -3.41
CA PRO A 4 26.40 19.88 -2.03
C PRO A 4 24.87 19.85 -1.86
N ARG A 5 24.12 20.31 -2.85
CA ARG A 5 22.63 20.31 -2.79
C ARG A 5 22.04 18.94 -3.04
N PHE A 6 22.65 18.19 -3.95
CA PHE A 6 22.26 16.82 -4.20
C PHE A 6 22.51 15.95 -2.95
N ALA A 7 23.66 16.13 -2.29
CA ALA A 7 23.96 15.45 -1.03
C ALA A 7 22.94 15.81 0.10
N LEU A 8 22.57 17.10 0.23
CA LEU A 8 21.60 17.53 1.21
C LEU A 8 20.23 16.89 0.99
N LEU A 9 19.76 16.81 -0.27
CA LEU A 9 18.51 16.12 -0.60
C LEU A 9 18.57 14.65 -0.16
N PHE A 10 19.66 13.95 -0.46
CA PHE A 10 19.85 12.57 -0.04
C PHE A 10 19.78 12.39 1.47
N LEU A 11 20.41 13.29 2.23
CA LEU A 11 20.36 13.24 3.69
C LEU A 11 18.95 13.47 4.24
N ILE A 12 18.22 14.44 3.67
CA ILE A 12 16.83 14.71 4.09
C ILE A 12 15.93 13.50 3.79
N VAL A 13 16.02 12.96 2.57
CA VAL A 13 15.21 11.80 2.19
C VAL A 13 15.62 10.56 2.98
N ALA A 14 16.92 10.36 3.24
CA ALA A 14 17.40 9.27 4.09
C ALA A 14 16.85 9.39 5.52
N GLY A 15 16.88 10.57 6.12
CA GLY A 15 16.33 10.80 7.46
C GLY A 15 14.82 10.55 7.53
N LEU A 16 14.06 11.05 6.54
CA LEU A 16 12.63 10.78 6.43
C LEU A 16 12.35 9.28 6.25
N THR A 17 13.07 8.63 5.35
CA THR A 17 12.93 7.18 5.10
C THR A 17 13.25 6.38 6.36
N ALA A 18 14.31 6.73 7.07
CA ALA A 18 14.70 6.08 8.33
C ALA A 18 13.60 6.16 9.40
N LEU A 19 12.87 7.27 9.44
CA LEU A 19 11.74 7.43 10.34
C LEU A 19 10.54 6.61 9.90
N VAL A 20 10.12 6.72 8.63
CA VAL A 20 8.86 6.12 8.17
C VAL A 20 8.93 4.61 7.98
N LEU A 21 10.11 4.03 7.70
CA LEU A 21 10.25 2.58 7.48
C LEU A 21 9.73 1.76 8.66
N PRO A 22 10.22 1.94 9.91
CA PRO A 22 9.74 1.14 11.03
C PRO A 22 8.41 1.62 11.61
N THR A 23 8.03 2.89 11.38
CA THR A 23 6.92 3.53 12.09
C THR A 23 5.60 3.50 11.34
N THR A 24 5.59 2.99 10.13
CA THR A 24 4.39 2.88 9.30
C THR A 24 4.18 1.45 8.83
N ALA A 25 2.94 1.02 8.69
CA ALA A 25 2.58 -0.26 8.12
C ALA A 25 1.21 -0.20 7.43
N HIS A 26 0.97 -1.13 6.51
CA HIS A 26 -0.32 -1.32 5.85
C HIS A 26 -0.63 -2.82 5.80
N GLY A 27 -1.91 -3.19 5.83
CA GLY A 27 -2.35 -4.57 5.78
C GLY A 27 -1.73 -5.38 4.63
N ASP A 28 -1.53 -4.76 3.47
CA ASP A 28 -0.90 -5.42 2.32
C ASP A 28 0.54 -5.88 2.59
N LEU A 29 1.30 -5.17 3.43
CA LEU A 29 2.64 -5.61 3.82
C LEU A 29 2.57 -6.95 4.55
N PHE A 30 1.68 -7.04 5.55
CA PHE A 30 1.53 -8.24 6.37
C PHE A 30 0.97 -9.42 5.55
N ILE A 31 -0.10 -9.19 4.77
CA ILE A 31 -0.72 -10.21 3.92
C ILE A 31 0.28 -10.76 2.90
N SER A 32 1.05 -9.88 2.24
CA SER A 32 2.02 -10.29 1.22
C SER A 32 3.16 -11.12 1.83
N ASN A 33 3.66 -10.71 2.99
CA ASN A 33 4.69 -11.46 3.70
C ASN A 33 4.14 -12.76 4.26
N PHE A 34 2.94 -12.77 4.84
CA PHE A 34 2.26 -13.99 5.29
C PHE A 34 2.11 -15.00 4.15
N ASN A 35 1.59 -14.58 3.01
CA ASN A 35 1.50 -15.45 1.84
C ASN A 35 2.87 -16.03 1.43
N SER A 36 3.93 -15.25 1.58
CA SER A 36 5.29 -15.73 1.29
C SER A 36 5.75 -16.81 2.27
N THR A 37 5.32 -16.79 3.55
CA THR A 37 5.68 -17.84 4.51
C THR A 37 5.07 -19.19 4.18
N LEU A 38 3.93 -19.23 3.48
CA LEU A 38 3.29 -20.48 3.07
C LEU A 38 4.16 -21.31 2.14
N ILE A 39 5.16 -20.70 1.48
CA ILE A 39 6.15 -21.42 0.67
C ILE A 39 6.97 -22.39 1.53
N PHE A 40 7.17 -22.13 2.81
CA PHE A 40 7.92 -23.00 3.73
C PHE A 40 7.13 -24.21 4.18
N THR A 41 5.80 -24.09 4.21
CA THR A 41 4.92 -25.14 4.77
C THR A 41 4.40 -26.09 3.70
N ASP A 42 4.28 -25.67 2.44
CA ASP A 42 3.59 -26.44 1.39
C ASP A 42 4.32 -26.55 0.05
N ARG A 43 5.56 -27.03 0.06
CA ARG A 43 6.16 -27.63 -1.14
C ARG A 43 6.27 -26.74 -2.38
N LEU A 44 6.58 -25.48 -2.22
CA LEU A 44 6.90 -24.55 -3.31
C LEU A 44 5.73 -24.07 -4.17
N ASN A 45 4.49 -24.55 -4.01
CA ASN A 45 3.35 -23.99 -4.73
C ASN A 45 2.46 -23.14 -3.82
N LEU A 46 2.86 -21.86 -3.66
CA LEU A 46 2.13 -20.86 -2.89
C LEU A 46 0.64 -20.80 -3.23
N TYR A 47 0.29 -20.81 -4.53
CA TYR A 47 -1.10 -20.61 -4.95
C TYR A 47 -1.98 -21.79 -4.58
N ARG A 48 -1.41 -22.99 -4.52
CA ARG A 48 -2.08 -24.16 -4.00
C ARG A 48 -2.23 -24.08 -2.48
N ALA A 49 -1.16 -23.69 -1.79
CA ALA A 49 -1.19 -23.50 -0.34
C ALA A 49 -2.27 -22.51 0.09
N VAL A 50 -2.40 -21.38 -0.63
CA VAL A 50 -3.45 -20.38 -0.36
C VAL A 50 -4.85 -20.92 -0.68
N ALA A 51 -5.00 -21.70 -1.77
CA ALA A 51 -6.29 -22.30 -2.16
C ALA A 51 -6.79 -23.34 -1.14
N ASP A 52 -5.87 -24.09 -0.55
CA ASP A 52 -6.15 -25.14 0.43
C ASP A 52 -6.38 -24.58 1.86
N GLN A 53 -6.07 -23.31 2.11
CA GLN A 53 -6.30 -22.67 3.41
C GLN A 53 -7.78 -22.31 3.59
N PRO A 54 -8.38 -22.61 4.74
CA PRO A 54 -9.75 -22.19 5.02
C PRO A 54 -9.84 -20.67 5.06
N THR A 55 -10.89 -20.12 4.45
CA THR A 55 -11.18 -18.67 4.38
C THR A 55 -11.21 -17.95 5.73
N ALA A 56 -11.29 -18.70 6.83
CA ALA A 56 -11.27 -18.19 8.20
C ALA A 56 -9.92 -17.59 8.63
N VAL A 57 -8.82 -17.86 7.89
CA VAL A 57 -7.47 -17.36 8.22
C VAL A 57 -7.24 -15.93 7.73
N PHE A 58 -8.10 -15.42 6.84
CA PHE A 58 -8.00 -14.05 6.31
C PHE A 58 -9.15 -13.17 6.80
N PRO A 59 -8.98 -12.45 7.92
CA PRO A 59 -10.06 -11.61 8.49
C PRO A 59 -10.53 -10.49 7.57
N THR A 60 -9.74 -10.13 6.57
CA THR A 60 -9.98 -8.96 5.69
C THR A 60 -10.69 -9.28 4.38
N GLY A 61 -11.09 -10.55 4.13
CA GLY A 61 -11.68 -10.95 2.84
C GLY A 61 -10.79 -10.76 1.61
N LEU A 62 -9.57 -10.30 1.81
CA LEU A 62 -8.54 -10.26 0.80
C LEU A 62 -7.90 -11.65 0.70
N SER A 63 -8.75 -12.65 0.45
CA SER A 63 -8.31 -13.98 0.13
C SER A 63 -7.55 -13.93 -1.18
N GLY A 64 -6.23 -14.06 -1.14
CA GLY A 64 -5.51 -14.30 -2.36
C GLY A 64 -4.07 -13.84 -2.34
N ALA A 65 -3.26 -14.56 -3.09
CA ALA A 65 -1.93 -14.15 -3.50
C ALA A 65 -2.04 -13.40 -4.85
N PRO A 66 -2.34 -12.08 -4.84
CA PRO A 66 -2.74 -11.33 -6.06
C PRO A 66 -1.55 -10.93 -6.94
N TYR A 67 -0.36 -11.40 -6.62
CA TYR A 67 0.87 -11.06 -7.31
C TYR A 67 1.49 -12.30 -7.95
N GLY A 68 2.40 -12.07 -8.90
CA GLY A 68 3.12 -13.15 -9.54
C GLY A 68 4.27 -13.71 -8.67
N PRO A 69 4.81 -14.87 -9.06
CA PRO A 69 5.76 -15.62 -8.22
C PRO A 69 7.05 -14.87 -7.92
N LEU A 70 7.55 -14.03 -8.82
CA LEU A 70 8.80 -13.29 -8.60
C LEU A 70 8.71 -12.20 -7.51
N PHE A 71 7.53 -11.97 -6.96
CA PHE A 71 7.40 -11.20 -5.73
C PHE A 71 7.52 -12.10 -4.49
N TYR A 72 6.77 -13.19 -4.46
CA TYR A 72 6.66 -14.03 -3.27
C TYR A 72 7.91 -14.84 -2.95
N TYR A 73 8.59 -15.41 -3.96
CA TYR A 73 9.75 -16.26 -3.71
C TYR A 73 10.97 -15.53 -3.17
N PRO A 74 11.38 -14.36 -3.70
CA PRO A 74 12.44 -13.57 -3.07
C PRO A 74 12.05 -13.08 -1.68
N THR A 75 10.77 -12.71 -1.47
CA THR A 75 10.26 -12.34 -0.15
C THR A 75 10.34 -13.50 0.82
N ALA A 76 9.95 -14.71 0.41
CA ALA A 76 10.09 -15.92 1.22
C ALA A 76 11.55 -16.21 1.60
N ALA A 77 12.47 -16.11 0.63
CA ALA A 77 13.90 -16.29 0.90
C ALA A 77 14.42 -15.26 1.92
N TRP A 78 13.96 -14.03 1.84
CA TRP A 78 14.27 -12.98 2.82
C TRP A 78 13.72 -13.33 4.21
N LEU A 79 12.44 -13.71 4.28
CA LEU A 79 11.80 -14.13 5.55
C LEU A 79 12.49 -15.33 6.17
N TRP A 80 12.90 -16.31 5.35
CA TRP A 80 13.69 -17.44 5.83
C TRP A 80 15.03 -17.01 6.42
N ALA A 81 15.71 -16.05 5.79
CA ALA A 81 16.95 -15.51 6.34
C ALA A 81 16.72 -14.78 7.66
N LEU A 82 15.64 -14.01 7.80
CA LEU A 82 15.27 -13.34 9.05
C LEU A 82 14.91 -14.32 10.17
N ASP A 83 14.22 -15.40 9.83
CA ASP A 83 13.88 -16.50 10.75
C ASP A 83 15.14 -17.22 11.25
N ALA A 84 16.04 -17.58 10.33
CA ALA A 84 17.32 -18.19 10.66
C ALA A 84 18.22 -17.30 11.54
N LEU A 85 18.05 -15.97 11.45
CA LEU A 85 18.74 -14.99 12.30
C LEU A 85 17.97 -14.66 13.59
N HIS A 86 16.84 -15.30 13.84
CA HIS A 86 15.96 -15.06 14.98
C HIS A 86 15.47 -13.61 15.11
N VAL A 87 15.33 -12.91 13.97
CA VAL A 87 14.78 -11.54 13.91
C VAL A 87 13.26 -11.57 13.94
N ILE A 88 12.67 -12.59 13.30
CA ILE A 88 11.23 -12.87 13.28
C ILE A 88 11.02 -14.37 13.44
N ASP A 89 9.84 -14.79 13.88
CA ASP A 89 9.39 -16.17 13.82
C ASP A 89 8.47 -16.35 12.60
N ALA A 90 9.07 -16.65 11.45
CA ALA A 90 8.31 -16.79 10.20
C ALA A 90 7.48 -18.08 10.17
N GLN A 91 7.86 -19.12 10.90
CA GLN A 91 7.14 -20.40 10.95
C GLN A 91 5.93 -20.32 11.89
N GLY A 92 6.09 -19.69 13.05
CA GLY A 92 5.00 -19.41 13.98
C GLY A 92 3.95 -18.49 13.35
N TRP A 93 4.37 -17.61 12.44
CA TRP A 93 3.48 -16.70 11.73
C TRP A 93 2.44 -17.40 10.84
N ALA A 94 2.75 -18.56 10.28
CA ALA A 94 1.81 -19.33 9.46
C ALA A 94 0.52 -19.78 10.20
N GLY A 95 0.44 -19.56 11.49
CA GLY A 95 -0.69 -19.99 12.33
C GLY A 95 -1.38 -18.89 13.15
N THR A 96 -0.79 -17.70 13.31
CA THR A 96 -1.29 -16.68 14.25
C THR A 96 -1.16 -15.26 13.73
N ASN A 97 -2.13 -14.40 14.04
CA ASN A 97 -1.97 -12.94 13.98
C ASN A 97 -1.03 -12.50 15.11
N ASP A 98 0.25 -12.75 14.97
CA ASP A 98 1.22 -12.46 16.01
C ASP A 98 1.50 -10.96 16.10
N GLU A 99 1.19 -10.35 17.24
CA GLU A 99 1.54 -8.96 17.54
C GLU A 99 3.06 -8.70 17.46
N SER A 100 3.89 -9.73 17.56
CA SER A 100 5.35 -9.62 17.43
C SER A 100 5.75 -9.03 16.08
N LEU A 101 4.98 -9.30 15.02
CA LEU A 101 5.21 -8.80 13.68
C LEU A 101 4.84 -7.31 13.49
N ARG A 102 4.02 -6.78 14.38
CA ARG A 102 3.70 -5.36 14.46
C ARG A 102 4.74 -4.58 15.27
N SER A 103 5.78 -5.27 15.75
CA SER A 103 6.90 -4.61 16.39
C SER A 103 7.70 -3.76 15.39
N LEU A 104 8.20 -2.60 15.82
CA LEU A 104 8.96 -1.71 14.92
C LEU A 104 10.20 -2.38 14.32
N PRO A 105 10.95 -3.27 15.04
CA PRO A 105 12.05 -4.04 14.44
C PRO A 105 11.59 -4.98 13.33
N ALA A 106 10.49 -5.70 13.54
CA ALA A 106 9.96 -6.62 12.53
C ALA A 106 9.49 -5.86 11.28
N ILE A 107 8.74 -4.77 11.45
CA ILE A 107 8.30 -3.92 10.33
C ILE A 107 9.49 -3.38 9.55
N LEU A 108 10.53 -2.90 10.22
CA LEU A 108 11.77 -2.47 9.57
C LEU A 108 12.35 -3.61 8.73
N ALA A 109 12.52 -4.79 9.32
CA ALA A 109 13.09 -5.95 8.65
C ALA A 109 12.28 -6.38 7.42
N LEU A 110 10.94 -6.41 7.52
CA LEU A 110 10.03 -6.74 6.42
C LEU A 110 10.12 -5.76 5.25
N LYS A 111 10.49 -4.49 5.50
CA LYS A 111 10.56 -3.44 4.48
C LYS A 111 11.95 -3.23 3.86
N LEU A 112 13.00 -3.86 4.37
CA LEU A 112 14.35 -3.71 3.82
C LEU A 112 14.44 -4.09 2.32
N PRO A 113 13.77 -5.14 1.81
CA PRO A 113 13.75 -5.42 0.37
C PRO A 113 13.15 -4.26 -0.44
N ASN A 114 12.10 -3.61 0.07
CA ASN A 114 11.49 -2.46 -0.60
C ASN A 114 12.42 -1.24 -0.61
N LEU A 115 13.19 -1.02 0.47
CA LEU A 115 14.23 0.01 0.50
C LEU A 115 15.32 -0.28 -0.54
N ALA A 116 15.79 -1.51 -0.63
CA ALA A 116 16.80 -1.91 -1.61
C ALA A 116 16.30 -1.69 -3.06
N VAL A 117 15.06 -2.09 -3.35
CA VAL A 117 14.41 -1.87 -4.65
C VAL A 117 14.24 -0.38 -4.96
N TYR A 118 13.81 0.41 -4.00
CA TYR A 118 13.63 1.86 -4.14
C TYR A 118 14.95 2.56 -4.49
N LEU A 119 16.05 2.22 -3.82
CA LEU A 119 17.38 2.75 -4.10
C LEU A 119 17.95 2.24 -5.43
N ALA A 120 17.77 0.95 -5.74
CA ALA A 120 18.19 0.36 -7.01
C ALA A 120 17.46 1.04 -8.20
N ALA A 121 16.15 1.32 -8.06
CA ALA A 121 15.40 2.04 -9.08
C ALA A 121 15.97 3.45 -9.31
N ALA A 122 16.36 4.17 -8.25
CA ALA A 122 17.00 5.48 -8.38
C ALA A 122 18.30 5.41 -9.19
N VAL A 123 19.14 4.39 -8.92
CA VAL A 123 20.39 4.16 -9.66
C VAL A 123 20.10 3.86 -11.13
N VAL A 124 19.13 2.97 -11.42
CA VAL A 124 18.79 2.60 -12.80
C VAL A 124 18.19 3.81 -13.54
N VAL A 125 17.30 4.57 -12.90
CA VAL A 125 16.74 5.83 -13.45
C VAL A 125 17.88 6.80 -13.81
N ALA A 126 18.86 6.98 -12.91
CA ALA A 126 20.03 7.83 -13.17
C ALA A 126 20.84 7.33 -14.38
N LYS A 127 21.12 6.02 -14.42
CA LYS A 127 21.91 5.39 -15.49
C LYS A 127 21.24 5.42 -16.85
N THR A 128 19.91 5.49 -16.87
CA THR A 128 19.16 5.54 -18.12
C THR A 128 19.49 6.81 -18.93
N LEU A 129 19.67 7.94 -18.27
CA LEU A 129 19.94 9.22 -18.92
C LEU A 129 21.41 9.66 -18.80
N GLY A 130 22.11 9.21 -17.76
CA GLY A 130 23.49 9.62 -17.45
C GLY A 130 23.66 11.09 -17.07
N GLY A 131 24.81 11.44 -16.55
CA GLY A 131 25.22 12.81 -16.24
C GLY A 131 24.24 13.60 -15.36
N GLU A 132 24.06 14.89 -15.63
CA GLU A 132 23.16 15.76 -14.84
C GLU A 132 21.68 15.43 -15.04
N ARG A 133 21.29 14.97 -16.23
CA ARG A 133 19.92 14.56 -16.51
C ARG A 133 19.54 13.32 -15.71
N GLY A 134 20.46 12.36 -15.61
CA GLY A 134 20.28 11.16 -14.81
C GLY A 134 20.17 11.47 -13.31
N ARG A 135 21.04 12.35 -12.79
CA ARG A 135 20.96 12.81 -11.41
C ARG A 135 19.63 13.47 -11.11
N PHE A 136 19.17 14.35 -11.97
CA PHE A 136 17.86 15.00 -11.80
C PHE A 136 16.68 14.00 -11.85
N ALA A 137 16.75 12.98 -12.71
CA ALA A 137 15.76 11.92 -12.74
C ALA A 137 15.74 11.10 -11.44
N ALA A 138 16.91 10.78 -10.88
CA ALA A 138 17.00 10.12 -9.57
C ALA A 138 16.45 10.98 -8.42
N GLU A 139 16.69 12.30 -8.43
CA GLU A 139 16.11 13.23 -7.49
C GLU A 139 14.58 13.19 -7.55
N LEU A 140 14.00 13.23 -8.75
CA LEU A 140 12.56 13.14 -8.96
C LEU A 140 12.00 11.83 -8.38
N TRP A 141 12.67 10.71 -8.59
CA TRP A 141 12.24 9.43 -8.04
C TRP A 141 12.34 9.40 -6.51
N LEU A 142 13.52 9.73 -5.96
CA LEU A 142 13.80 9.64 -4.52
C LEU A 142 12.99 10.64 -3.68
N ALA A 143 12.71 11.82 -4.20
CA ALA A 143 11.95 12.84 -3.48
C ALA A 143 10.44 12.76 -3.74
N ASN A 144 9.97 11.76 -4.49
CA ASN A 144 8.54 11.65 -4.80
C ASN A 144 7.75 11.10 -3.61
N PRO A 145 6.81 11.87 -3.03
CA PRO A 145 6.09 11.44 -1.83
C PRO A 145 5.12 10.27 -2.12
N ALA A 146 4.59 10.12 -3.33
CA ALA A 146 3.75 8.96 -3.67
C ALA A 146 4.60 7.69 -3.76
N VAL A 147 5.83 7.76 -4.27
CA VAL A 147 6.76 6.62 -4.28
C VAL A 147 7.13 6.23 -2.85
N ILE A 148 7.45 7.20 -1.98
CA ILE A 148 7.73 6.96 -0.56
C ILE A 148 6.52 6.32 0.11
N LEU A 149 5.33 6.88 -0.08
CA LEU A 149 4.09 6.37 0.50
C LEU A 149 3.84 4.91 0.10
N PHE A 150 3.79 4.62 -1.19
CA PHE A 150 3.39 3.27 -1.63
C PHE A 150 4.51 2.25 -1.48
N THR A 151 5.77 2.60 -1.77
CA THR A 151 6.87 1.63 -1.73
C THR A 151 7.41 1.43 -0.31
N LEU A 152 7.60 2.51 0.46
CA LEU A 152 8.28 2.46 1.76
C LEU A 152 7.31 2.45 2.94
N MET A 153 6.30 3.32 2.94
CA MET A 153 5.35 3.38 4.07
C MET A 153 4.37 2.20 4.04
N MET A 154 3.76 1.96 2.90
CA MET A 154 2.82 0.84 2.73
C MET A 154 3.51 -0.52 2.49
N GLY A 155 4.72 -0.52 1.95
CA GLY A 155 5.43 -1.75 1.60
C GLY A 155 4.90 -2.45 0.35
N GLN A 156 4.32 -1.70 -0.60
CA GLN A 156 3.75 -2.21 -1.84
C GLN A 156 4.83 -2.67 -2.84
N ASN A 157 4.50 -3.65 -3.65
CA ASN A 157 5.40 -4.22 -4.65
C ASN A 157 5.47 -3.46 -5.99
N ASP A 158 4.75 -2.35 -6.14
CA ASP A 158 4.79 -1.54 -7.36
C ASP A 158 6.18 -1.00 -7.63
N GLY A 159 6.98 -0.73 -6.59
CA GLY A 159 8.39 -0.37 -6.71
C GLY A 159 9.25 -1.45 -7.38
N TRP A 160 8.97 -2.73 -7.14
CA TRP A 160 9.67 -3.85 -7.76
C TRP A 160 9.40 -3.93 -9.26
N THR A 161 8.12 -3.77 -9.63
CA THR A 161 7.69 -3.73 -11.04
C THR A 161 8.25 -2.50 -11.74
N ALA A 162 8.32 -1.34 -11.06
CA ALA A 162 8.92 -0.12 -11.58
C ALA A 162 10.42 -0.29 -11.84
N LEU A 163 11.17 -0.89 -10.90
CA LEU A 163 12.59 -1.21 -11.08
C LEU A 163 12.81 -2.07 -12.33
N ALA A 164 12.05 -3.17 -12.46
CA ALA A 164 12.16 -4.08 -13.60
C ALA A 164 11.85 -3.35 -14.93
N SER A 165 10.80 -2.53 -14.94
CA SER A 165 10.38 -1.78 -16.13
C SER A 165 11.40 -0.72 -16.54
N VAL A 166 11.97 0.03 -15.60
CA VAL A 166 13.01 1.03 -15.89
C VAL A 166 14.33 0.36 -16.27
N ALA A 167 14.66 -0.80 -15.67
CA ALA A 167 15.82 -1.59 -16.10
C ALA A 167 15.66 -2.08 -17.53
N ALA A 168 14.48 -2.50 -17.94
CA ALA A 168 14.18 -2.83 -19.33
C ALA A 168 14.40 -1.64 -20.26
N LEU A 169 13.92 -0.44 -19.87
CA LEU A 169 14.14 0.78 -20.64
C LEU A 169 15.64 1.10 -20.75
N TYR A 170 16.38 1.01 -19.65
CA TYR A 170 17.84 1.21 -19.63
C TYR A 170 18.57 0.29 -20.62
N PHE A 171 18.32 -1.03 -20.51
CA PHE A 171 18.95 -1.99 -21.40
C PHE A 171 18.50 -1.83 -22.86
N GLY A 172 17.23 -1.48 -23.08
CA GLY A 172 16.68 -1.21 -24.42
C GLY A 172 17.34 -0.01 -25.09
N LEU A 173 17.51 1.11 -24.37
CA LEU A 173 18.22 2.28 -24.87
C LEU A 173 19.70 1.96 -25.16
N ARG A 174 20.38 1.25 -24.26
CA ARG A 174 21.78 0.82 -24.47
C ARG A 174 21.93 -0.16 -25.63
N ALA A 175 20.91 -0.98 -25.90
CA ALA A 175 20.91 -1.87 -27.08
C ALA A 175 20.85 -1.09 -28.39
N LEU A 176 20.13 0.04 -28.40
CA LEU A 176 20.03 0.93 -29.56
C LEU A 176 21.30 1.76 -29.82
N GLU A 177 22.05 2.08 -28.76
CA GLU A 177 23.31 2.85 -28.86
C GLU A 177 24.50 2.01 -29.32
N ARG A 178 24.44 0.67 -29.24
CA ARG A 178 25.57 -0.21 -29.51
C ARG A 178 25.38 -1.04 -30.79
N ASP A 179 26.37 -1.03 -31.66
CA ASP A 179 26.37 -1.90 -32.85
C ASP A 179 26.72 -3.34 -32.49
N SER A 180 27.76 -3.53 -31.69
CA SER A 180 28.17 -4.84 -31.15
C SER A 180 27.62 -5.02 -29.73
N GLY A 181 26.95 -6.15 -29.46
CA GLY A 181 26.31 -6.44 -28.15
C GLY A 181 24.86 -5.93 -27.99
N GLY A 182 24.34 -5.25 -29.00
CA GLY A 182 22.93 -4.85 -29.03
C GLY A 182 21.93 -5.98 -28.77
N PRO A 183 22.05 -7.16 -29.39
CA PRO A 183 21.16 -8.31 -29.15
C PRO A 183 21.16 -8.81 -27.71
N THR A 184 22.33 -8.86 -27.05
CA THR A 184 22.42 -9.27 -25.64
C THR A 184 21.73 -8.28 -24.71
N LEU A 185 21.94 -6.98 -24.92
CA LEU A 185 21.27 -5.94 -24.14
C LEU A 185 19.76 -5.92 -24.42
N GLY A 186 19.35 -6.15 -25.66
CA GLY A 186 17.96 -6.34 -26.04
C GLY A 186 17.32 -7.52 -25.31
N ALA A 187 18.02 -8.67 -25.23
CA ALA A 187 17.56 -9.83 -24.47
C ALA A 187 17.44 -9.52 -22.97
N LEU A 188 18.39 -8.78 -22.37
CA LEU A 188 18.31 -8.33 -20.99
C LEU A 188 17.08 -7.42 -20.76
N ALA A 189 16.79 -6.53 -21.71
CA ALA A 189 15.57 -5.72 -21.64
C ALA A 189 14.31 -6.59 -21.61
N MET A 190 14.23 -7.63 -22.45
CA MET A 190 13.12 -8.58 -22.47
C MET A 190 13.01 -9.38 -21.17
N LEU A 191 14.14 -9.83 -20.61
CA LEU A 191 14.17 -10.53 -19.33
C LEU A 191 13.69 -9.64 -18.17
N CYS A 192 14.07 -8.36 -18.19
CA CYS A 192 13.56 -7.40 -17.19
C CYS A 192 12.04 -7.19 -17.31
N LEU A 193 11.50 -7.11 -18.55
CA LEU A 193 10.03 -7.03 -18.75
C LEU A 193 9.34 -8.31 -18.28
N ALA A 194 9.91 -9.48 -18.57
CA ALA A 194 9.38 -10.76 -18.11
C ALA A 194 9.41 -10.86 -16.57
N ALA A 195 10.48 -10.41 -15.94
CA ALA A 195 10.58 -10.36 -14.48
C ALA A 195 9.54 -9.41 -13.87
N GLY A 196 9.38 -8.21 -14.43
CA GLY A 196 8.34 -7.28 -14.02
C GLY A 196 6.93 -7.87 -14.19
N ALA A 197 6.67 -8.56 -15.30
CA ALA A 197 5.41 -9.23 -15.59
C ALA A 197 5.14 -10.40 -14.62
N ALA A 198 6.17 -11.10 -14.19
CA ALA A 198 6.08 -12.17 -13.19
C ALA A 198 5.92 -11.65 -11.75
N ILE A 199 5.91 -10.33 -11.55
CA ILE A 199 5.48 -9.64 -10.32
C ILE A 199 4.06 -9.09 -10.51
N LYS A 200 3.86 -8.29 -11.55
CA LYS A 200 2.56 -7.72 -11.99
C LYS A 200 2.49 -7.78 -13.51
N LEU A 201 1.43 -8.35 -14.05
CA LEU A 201 1.30 -8.69 -15.48
C LEU A 201 1.55 -7.54 -16.47
N SER A 202 1.32 -6.28 -16.06
CA SER A 202 1.35 -5.13 -16.99
C SER A 202 2.61 -4.98 -17.85
N PRO A 203 3.87 -5.22 -17.39
CA PRO A 203 5.05 -5.08 -18.24
C PRO A 203 5.11 -6.03 -19.45
N ILE A 204 4.35 -7.16 -19.45
CA ILE A 204 4.36 -8.08 -20.59
C ILE A 204 3.88 -7.42 -21.88
N PHE A 205 2.98 -6.44 -21.76
CA PHE A 205 2.46 -5.70 -22.91
C PHE A 205 3.50 -4.76 -23.55
N LEU A 206 4.60 -4.47 -22.86
CA LEU A 206 5.73 -3.73 -23.45
C LEU A 206 6.65 -4.63 -24.29
N VAL A 207 6.61 -5.95 -24.13
CA VAL A 207 7.49 -6.88 -24.87
C VAL A 207 7.36 -6.71 -26.38
N PRO A 208 6.18 -6.69 -27.01
CA PRO A 208 6.07 -6.51 -28.46
C PRO A 208 6.64 -5.15 -28.94
N VAL A 209 6.38 -4.08 -28.17
CA VAL A 209 6.84 -2.72 -28.51
C VAL A 209 8.36 -2.63 -28.44
N PHE A 210 8.95 -3.13 -27.36
CA PHE A 210 10.40 -3.12 -27.15
C PHE A 210 11.11 -4.01 -28.19
N ALA A 211 10.60 -5.24 -28.40
CA ALA A 211 11.15 -6.14 -29.39
C ALA A 211 11.15 -5.51 -30.80
N TRP A 212 10.05 -4.80 -31.14
CA TRP A 212 9.95 -4.13 -32.44
C TRP A 212 10.92 -2.98 -32.59
N LEU A 213 11.08 -2.14 -31.58
CA LEU A 213 11.96 -0.96 -31.62
C LEU A 213 13.44 -1.34 -31.53
N ILE A 214 13.80 -2.35 -30.73
CA ILE A 214 15.19 -2.76 -30.49
C ILE A 214 15.71 -3.62 -31.66
N GLY A 215 14.92 -4.59 -32.12
CA GLY A 215 15.33 -5.54 -33.17
C GLY A 215 15.55 -4.86 -34.52
N LYS A 216 16.69 -5.13 -35.15
CA LYS A 216 17.09 -4.57 -36.46
C LYS A 216 16.44 -5.34 -37.63
N SER A 217 16.24 -6.65 -37.46
CA SER A 217 15.59 -7.53 -38.47
C SER A 217 14.34 -8.21 -37.91
N TYR A 218 13.45 -8.71 -38.77
CA TYR A 218 12.29 -9.47 -38.35
C TYR A 218 12.64 -10.66 -37.47
N ARG A 219 13.72 -11.38 -37.83
CA ARG A 219 14.22 -12.53 -37.06
C ARG A 219 14.62 -12.08 -35.65
N GLU A 220 15.31 -10.98 -35.54
CA GLU A 220 15.75 -10.44 -34.24
C GLU A 220 14.55 -9.97 -33.39
N LYS A 221 13.57 -9.29 -34.01
CA LYS A 221 12.32 -8.87 -33.34
C LYS A 221 11.55 -10.08 -32.76
N LEU A 222 11.39 -11.11 -33.56
CA LEU A 222 10.73 -12.34 -33.13
C LEU A 222 11.52 -13.05 -32.02
N LEU A 223 12.84 -13.11 -32.14
CA LEU A 223 13.70 -13.71 -31.12
C LEU A 223 13.58 -12.94 -29.79
N LEU A 224 13.67 -11.61 -29.80
CA LEU A 224 13.50 -10.78 -28.60
C LEU A 224 12.11 -10.97 -27.97
N ALA A 225 11.05 -10.97 -28.77
CA ALA A 225 9.71 -11.23 -28.27
C ALA A 225 9.60 -12.64 -27.66
N ALA A 226 10.21 -13.64 -28.30
CA ALA A 226 10.25 -15.02 -27.80
C ALA A 226 11.04 -15.14 -26.48
N VAL A 227 12.15 -14.41 -26.35
CA VAL A 227 12.91 -14.34 -25.07
C VAL A 227 12.04 -13.78 -23.96
N GLY A 228 11.35 -12.66 -24.18
CA GLY A 228 10.48 -12.05 -23.16
C GLY A 228 9.28 -12.94 -22.79
N ALA A 229 8.55 -13.41 -23.79
CA ALA A 229 7.39 -14.28 -23.56
C ALA A 229 7.83 -15.64 -22.97
N GLY A 230 8.89 -16.24 -23.50
CA GLY A 230 9.42 -17.52 -23.03
C GLY A 230 9.93 -17.46 -21.59
N ALA A 231 10.67 -16.40 -21.23
CA ALA A 231 11.13 -16.20 -19.85
C ALA A 231 9.95 -16.02 -18.89
N PHE A 232 8.94 -15.25 -19.27
CA PHE A 232 7.73 -15.10 -18.48
C PHE A 232 7.02 -16.44 -18.29
N LEU A 233 6.76 -17.18 -19.40
CA LEU A 233 6.13 -18.49 -19.35
C LEU A 233 6.94 -19.51 -18.53
N LEU A 234 8.27 -19.47 -18.61
CA LEU A 234 9.13 -20.33 -17.81
C LEU A 234 8.93 -20.09 -16.32
N VAL A 235 8.89 -18.82 -15.89
CA VAL A 235 8.70 -18.45 -14.48
C VAL A 235 7.32 -18.87 -13.96
N ILE A 236 6.28 -18.70 -14.75
CA ILE A 236 4.91 -19.03 -14.31
C ILE A 236 4.52 -20.49 -14.55
N SER A 237 5.27 -21.26 -15.37
CA SER A 237 4.93 -22.62 -15.77
C SER A 237 4.64 -23.58 -14.60
N PRO A 238 5.33 -23.52 -13.44
CA PRO A 238 5.03 -24.42 -12.32
C PRO A 238 3.64 -24.21 -11.71
N PHE A 239 3.03 -23.07 -11.98
CA PHE A 239 1.76 -22.64 -11.36
C PHE A 239 0.55 -22.76 -12.30
N LEU A 240 0.78 -23.01 -13.60
CA LEU A 240 -0.28 -23.05 -14.62
C LEU A 240 -1.33 -24.13 -14.38
N SER A 241 -0.99 -25.19 -13.65
CA SER A 241 -1.92 -26.26 -13.27
C SER A 241 -2.85 -25.89 -12.11
N THR A 242 -2.63 -24.75 -11.47
CA THR A 242 -3.39 -24.32 -10.28
C THR A 242 -4.44 -23.29 -10.71
N THR A 243 -5.73 -23.64 -10.61
CA THR A 243 -6.86 -22.73 -10.93
C THR A 243 -6.74 -21.42 -10.18
N TYR A 244 -6.38 -21.48 -8.90
CA TYR A 244 -6.19 -20.30 -8.07
C TYR A 244 -5.12 -19.34 -8.60
N PHE A 245 -4.05 -19.82 -9.26
CA PHE A 245 -3.06 -18.96 -9.89
C PHE A 245 -3.67 -18.16 -11.05
N TRP A 246 -4.52 -18.78 -11.86
CA TRP A 246 -5.23 -18.10 -12.93
C TRP A 246 -6.20 -17.05 -12.39
N ASP A 247 -7.00 -17.44 -11.41
CA ASP A 247 -8.08 -16.61 -10.89
C ASP A 247 -7.56 -15.42 -10.06
N TYR A 248 -6.48 -15.59 -9.30
CA TYR A 248 -5.98 -14.58 -8.37
C TYR A 248 -4.57 -14.10 -8.71
N GLY A 249 -3.62 -14.98 -8.98
CA GLY A 249 -2.23 -14.64 -9.22
C GLY A 249 -1.95 -13.95 -10.54
N LEU A 250 -2.67 -14.32 -11.60
CA LEU A 250 -2.44 -13.78 -12.94
C LEU A 250 -3.54 -12.80 -13.37
N PHE A 251 -4.80 -13.21 -13.28
CA PHE A 251 -5.94 -12.44 -13.79
C PHE A 251 -6.88 -11.92 -12.72
N GLY A 252 -6.95 -12.51 -11.54
CA GLY A 252 -8.04 -12.34 -10.59
C GLY A 252 -8.31 -10.93 -10.14
N GLN A 253 -7.29 -10.19 -9.75
CA GLN A 253 -7.49 -8.77 -9.46
C GLN A 253 -7.67 -7.91 -10.71
N GLN A 254 -7.14 -8.38 -11.84
CA GLN A 254 -7.23 -7.64 -13.10
C GLN A 254 -8.55 -7.96 -13.82
N ALA A 255 -9.01 -9.21 -13.78
CA ALA A 255 -10.28 -9.60 -14.38
C ALA A 255 -11.47 -8.98 -13.65
N GLY A 256 -11.51 -9.03 -12.30
CA GLY A 256 -12.55 -8.34 -11.52
C GLY A 256 -12.58 -6.85 -11.78
N LYS A 257 -11.40 -6.19 -11.81
CA LYS A 257 -11.32 -4.75 -12.12
C LYS A 257 -11.56 -4.43 -13.59
N ALA A 258 -11.24 -5.33 -14.50
CA ALA A 258 -11.50 -5.16 -15.93
C ALA A 258 -12.99 -5.34 -16.26
N THR A 259 -13.70 -6.21 -15.54
CA THR A 259 -15.17 -6.33 -15.66
C THR A 259 -15.90 -5.13 -15.09
N ASP A 260 -15.29 -4.43 -14.12
CA ASP A 260 -15.83 -3.18 -13.56
C ASP A 260 -15.53 -1.95 -14.43
N LEU A 261 -14.62 -2.08 -15.43
CA LEU A 261 -14.36 -1.01 -16.37
C LEU A 261 -15.56 -0.87 -17.34
N PRO A 262 -16.05 0.36 -17.54
CA PRO A 262 -16.98 0.62 -18.63
C PRO A 262 -16.39 0.10 -19.95
N SER A 263 -17.20 -0.56 -20.77
CA SER A 263 -16.76 -1.13 -22.04
C SER A 263 -16.02 -0.15 -22.96
N TRP A 264 -16.39 1.13 -22.91
CA TRP A 264 -15.69 2.20 -23.63
C TRP A 264 -14.26 2.42 -23.12
N ALA A 265 -14.00 2.31 -21.80
CA ALA A 265 -12.67 2.50 -21.24
C ALA A 265 -11.74 1.33 -21.62
N ALA A 266 -12.26 0.10 -21.61
CA ALA A 266 -11.53 -1.07 -22.08
C ALA A 266 -11.21 -0.97 -23.58
N ALA A 267 -12.17 -0.50 -24.39
CA ALA A 267 -11.97 -0.28 -25.82
C ALA A 267 -10.92 0.81 -26.08
N LEU A 268 -10.94 1.92 -25.34
CA LEU A 268 -9.94 2.99 -25.45
C LEU A 268 -8.55 2.52 -25.00
N LEU A 269 -8.45 1.72 -23.94
CA LEU A 269 -7.19 1.15 -23.50
C LEU A 269 -6.58 0.27 -24.60
N TYR A 270 -7.40 -0.61 -25.17
CA TYR A 270 -6.96 -1.51 -26.24
C TYR A 270 -6.59 -0.75 -27.52
N ALA A 271 -7.43 0.19 -27.97
CA ALA A 271 -7.16 1.03 -29.14
C ALA A 271 -5.92 1.91 -28.94
N GLY A 272 -5.75 2.50 -27.74
CA GLY A 272 -4.56 3.26 -27.37
C GLY A 272 -3.30 2.41 -27.38
N TYR A 273 -3.36 1.20 -26.85
CA TYR A 273 -2.25 0.26 -26.91
C TYR A 273 -1.88 -0.14 -28.36
N LEU A 274 -2.87 -0.49 -29.18
CA LEU A 274 -2.63 -0.79 -30.60
C LEU A 274 -2.03 0.41 -31.33
N SER A 275 -2.50 1.62 -31.01
CA SER A 275 -1.95 2.86 -31.57
C SER A 275 -0.49 3.07 -31.20
N LEU A 276 -0.10 2.75 -29.96
CA LEU A 276 1.31 2.78 -29.54
C LEU A 276 2.16 1.77 -30.32
N VAL A 277 1.68 0.54 -30.50
CA VAL A 277 2.39 -0.51 -31.26
C VAL A 277 2.57 -0.07 -32.71
N VAL A 278 1.50 0.45 -33.35
CA VAL A 278 1.56 0.94 -34.73
C VAL A 278 2.48 2.16 -34.86
N ALA A 279 2.39 3.11 -33.92
CA ALA A 279 3.25 4.30 -33.93
C ALA A 279 4.73 3.94 -33.74
N ALA A 280 5.03 2.97 -32.87
CA ALA A 280 6.38 2.42 -32.72
C ALA A 280 6.86 1.77 -34.02
N GLY A 281 5.98 1.04 -34.71
CA GLY A 281 6.30 0.38 -35.98
C GLY A 281 6.59 1.31 -37.16
N ARG A 282 5.99 2.52 -37.16
CA ARG A 282 6.11 3.50 -38.27
C ARG A 282 7.27 4.49 -38.11
N ARG A 283 7.93 4.54 -36.96
CA ARG A 283 9.05 5.48 -36.75
C ARG A 283 10.35 4.92 -37.28
N GLU A 284 10.82 5.51 -38.39
CA GLU A 284 12.13 5.21 -39.02
C GLU A 284 13.27 6.07 -38.43
N GLY A 285 12.95 7.08 -37.60
CA GLY A 285 13.93 8.02 -37.04
C GLY A 285 14.56 7.56 -35.73
N ASP A 286 14.61 8.45 -34.75
CA ASP A 286 15.21 8.20 -33.41
C ASP A 286 14.43 7.12 -32.64
N ARG A 287 14.92 5.88 -32.73
CA ARG A 287 14.35 4.71 -32.06
C ARG A 287 14.43 4.82 -30.53
N GLY A 288 15.47 5.47 -30.01
CA GLY A 288 15.64 5.69 -28.56
C GLY A 288 14.54 6.58 -28.02
N GLN A 289 14.25 7.68 -28.71
CA GLN A 289 13.15 8.55 -28.36
C GLN A 289 11.80 7.84 -28.53
N ALA A 290 11.62 7.03 -29.57
CA ALA A 290 10.41 6.25 -29.78
C ALA A 290 10.18 5.23 -28.63
N LEU A 291 11.26 4.59 -28.15
CA LEU A 291 11.20 3.67 -27.02
C LEU A 291 10.77 4.37 -25.73
N LEU A 292 11.38 5.52 -25.41
CA LEU A 292 11.00 6.35 -24.27
C LEU A 292 9.53 6.79 -24.34
N TRP A 293 9.09 7.27 -25.51
CA TRP A 293 7.70 7.68 -25.71
C TRP A 293 6.71 6.54 -25.55
N SER A 294 7.03 5.37 -26.11
CA SER A 294 6.18 4.19 -25.98
C SER A 294 6.09 3.72 -24.54
N PHE A 295 7.20 3.79 -23.82
CA PHE A 295 7.26 3.46 -22.39
C PHE A 295 6.36 4.39 -21.55
N VAL A 296 6.51 5.71 -21.72
CA VAL A 296 5.69 6.70 -21.02
C VAL A 296 4.21 6.59 -21.41
N GLY A 297 3.94 6.48 -22.72
CA GLY A 297 2.58 6.36 -23.25
C GLY A 297 1.85 5.12 -22.76
N PHE A 298 2.54 3.98 -22.67
CA PHE A 298 1.96 2.76 -22.11
C PHE A 298 1.58 2.93 -20.64
N HIS A 299 2.48 3.46 -19.82
CA HIS A 299 2.19 3.67 -18.40
C HIS A 299 1.09 4.73 -18.18
N ALA A 300 1.03 5.76 -19.03
CA ALA A 300 -0.06 6.73 -19.02
C ALA A 300 -1.42 6.08 -19.34
N LEU A 301 -1.49 5.30 -20.42
CA LEU A 301 -2.70 4.57 -20.80
C LEU A 301 -3.15 3.60 -19.70
N PHE A 302 -2.21 2.84 -19.17
CA PHE A 302 -2.50 1.87 -18.14
C PHE A 302 -2.93 2.51 -16.81
N PHE A 303 -2.35 3.66 -16.46
CA PHE A 303 -2.75 4.44 -15.29
C PHE A 303 -4.16 5.05 -15.45
N LEU A 304 -4.44 5.63 -16.62
CA LEU A 304 -5.69 6.35 -16.86
C LEU A 304 -6.89 5.41 -17.13
N LEU A 305 -6.66 4.29 -17.82
CA LEU A 305 -7.73 3.44 -18.36
C LEU A 305 -7.71 2.01 -17.83
N GLY A 306 -6.62 1.55 -17.20
CA GLY A 306 -6.42 0.15 -16.79
C GLY A 306 -7.07 -0.24 -15.46
N GLY A 307 -8.08 0.49 -15.00
CA GLY A 307 -8.67 0.31 -13.66
C GLY A 307 -7.84 0.98 -12.58
N TRP A 308 -8.50 1.84 -11.81
CA TRP A 308 -7.78 2.77 -10.96
C TRP A 308 -7.35 2.13 -9.63
N SER A 309 -6.08 2.32 -9.29
CA SER A 309 -5.49 1.98 -8.00
C SER A 309 -4.33 2.96 -7.75
N PRO A 310 -4.34 3.73 -6.63
CA PRO A 310 -3.35 4.80 -6.40
C PRO A 310 -1.91 4.32 -6.49
N GLN A 311 -1.62 3.12 -6.01
CA GLN A 311 -0.27 2.54 -6.01
C GLN A 311 0.29 2.30 -7.43
N ARG A 312 -0.56 2.16 -8.46
CA ARG A 312 -0.10 2.05 -9.86
C ARG A 312 0.56 3.32 -10.39
N SER A 313 0.34 4.45 -9.71
CA SER A 313 1.04 5.70 -10.01
C SER A 313 2.56 5.55 -9.93
N VAL A 314 3.08 4.66 -9.09
CA VAL A 314 4.52 4.41 -8.93
C VAL A 314 5.19 4.05 -10.26
N LEU A 315 4.55 3.19 -11.08
CA LEU A 315 5.06 2.83 -12.40
C LEU A 315 5.07 4.03 -13.37
N PHE A 316 3.99 4.81 -13.35
CA PHE A 316 3.91 5.99 -14.22
C PHE A 316 4.85 7.10 -13.76
N ILE A 317 5.02 7.30 -12.45
CA ILE A 317 6.00 8.23 -11.88
C ILE A 317 7.43 7.83 -12.27
N ALA A 318 7.76 6.53 -12.26
CA ALA A 318 9.07 6.04 -12.71
C ALA A 318 9.32 6.41 -14.19
N ALA A 319 8.32 6.21 -15.06
CA ALA A 319 8.41 6.59 -16.46
C ALA A 319 8.55 8.11 -16.64
N LEU A 320 7.79 8.90 -15.89
CA LEU A 320 7.86 10.35 -15.93
C LEU A 320 9.17 10.90 -15.36
N ALA A 321 9.74 10.28 -14.31
CA ALA A 321 11.04 10.67 -13.77
C ALA A 321 12.15 10.60 -14.83
N VAL A 322 12.11 9.61 -15.72
CA VAL A 322 13.03 9.51 -16.86
C VAL A 322 12.66 10.52 -17.96
N ALA A 323 11.37 10.80 -18.20
CA ALA A 323 10.93 11.65 -19.29
C ALA A 323 11.10 13.16 -19.02
N VAL A 324 10.92 13.60 -17.76
CA VAL A 324 11.00 15.03 -17.37
C VAL A 324 12.32 15.71 -17.78
N PRO A 325 13.51 15.10 -17.58
CA PRO A 325 14.77 15.70 -18.02
C PRO A 325 14.91 15.80 -19.54
N ALA A 326 14.18 14.98 -20.30
CA ALA A 326 14.15 15.04 -21.76
C ALA A 326 13.26 16.18 -22.25
N ARG A 327 12.09 16.40 -21.62
CA ARG A 327 11.16 17.47 -21.97
C ARG A 327 10.41 17.99 -20.74
N ARG A 328 10.62 19.26 -20.40
CA ARG A 328 10.06 19.91 -19.19
C ARG A 328 8.54 19.85 -19.04
N TRP A 329 7.78 19.75 -20.11
CA TRP A 329 6.31 19.68 -20.01
C TRP A 329 5.83 18.40 -19.31
N TYR A 330 6.64 17.32 -19.28
CA TYR A 330 6.34 16.13 -18.47
C TYR A 330 6.34 16.40 -16.97
N LEU A 331 6.95 17.51 -16.54
CA LEU A 331 6.89 17.92 -15.13
C LEU A 331 5.45 18.18 -14.68
N VAL A 332 4.62 18.72 -15.55
CA VAL A 332 3.19 18.94 -15.25
C VAL A 332 2.50 17.58 -15.03
N ALA A 333 2.71 16.63 -15.94
CA ALA A 333 2.14 15.30 -15.79
C ALA A 333 2.66 14.60 -14.52
N TYR A 334 3.97 14.70 -14.24
CA TYR A 334 4.58 14.14 -13.04
C TYR A 334 3.94 14.70 -11.76
N VAL A 335 3.76 16.02 -11.70
CA VAL A 335 3.15 16.70 -10.55
C VAL A 335 1.68 16.31 -10.39
N LEU A 336 0.91 16.29 -11.49
CA LEU A 336 -0.50 15.92 -11.47
C LEU A 336 -0.70 14.46 -11.03
N VAL A 337 0.08 13.52 -11.57
CA VAL A 337 0.00 12.10 -11.19
C VAL A 337 0.36 11.89 -9.73
N THR A 338 1.42 12.55 -9.26
CA THR A 338 1.83 12.48 -7.85
C THR A 338 0.74 13.02 -6.93
N GLY A 339 0.22 14.21 -7.23
CA GLY A 339 -0.84 14.84 -6.43
C GLY A 339 -2.11 14.01 -6.41
N PHE A 340 -2.54 13.53 -7.57
CA PHE A 340 -3.72 12.68 -7.69
C PHE A 340 -3.57 11.35 -6.90
N ALA A 341 -2.41 10.73 -6.98
CA ALA A 341 -2.13 9.48 -6.27
C ALA A 341 -2.17 9.66 -4.75
N LEU A 342 -1.58 10.76 -4.24
CA LEU A 342 -1.63 11.10 -2.83
C LEU A 342 -3.04 11.40 -2.35
N LEU A 343 -3.76 12.27 -3.06
CA LEU A 343 -5.13 12.65 -2.73
C LEU A 343 -6.03 11.43 -2.63
N ALA A 344 -5.96 10.58 -3.62
CA ALA A 344 -6.77 9.39 -3.67
C ALA A 344 -6.44 8.36 -2.59
N ALA A 345 -5.17 8.20 -2.23
CA ALA A 345 -4.78 7.36 -1.11
C ALA A 345 -5.36 7.89 0.21
N LEU A 346 -5.33 9.21 0.38
CA LEU A 346 -5.72 9.87 1.61
C LEU A 346 -7.24 10.06 1.75
N GLU A 347 -7.97 10.11 0.63
CA GLU A 347 -9.44 10.31 0.63
C GLU A 347 -10.22 9.04 0.97
N HIS A 348 -9.74 7.88 0.52
CA HIS A 348 -10.61 6.71 0.44
C HIS A 348 -10.53 5.75 1.62
N ARG A 349 -9.45 5.77 2.43
CA ARG A 349 -9.31 4.80 3.52
C ARG A 349 -8.50 5.36 4.69
N ALA A 350 -9.02 5.20 5.90
CA ALA A 350 -8.28 5.53 7.13
C ALA A 350 -6.91 4.82 7.19
N GLU A 351 -6.85 3.58 6.73
CA GLU A 351 -5.63 2.75 6.65
C GLU A 351 -4.53 3.35 5.76
N LEU A 352 -4.90 4.17 4.76
CA LEU A 352 -3.96 4.83 3.84
C LEU A 352 -3.58 6.25 4.30
N ALA A 353 -4.21 6.73 5.37
CA ALA A 353 -3.97 8.03 5.97
C ALA A 353 -3.25 7.88 7.33
N ALA A 354 -3.91 8.30 8.38
CA ALA A 354 -3.38 8.22 9.75
C ALA A 354 -3.14 6.77 10.20
N GLY A 355 -3.97 5.82 9.76
CA GLY A 355 -3.84 4.40 10.08
C GLY A 355 -2.50 3.77 9.67
N LEU A 356 -1.75 4.37 8.73
CA LEU A 356 -0.39 3.93 8.43
C LEU A 356 0.55 4.02 9.65
N PHE A 357 0.24 4.88 10.61
CA PHE A 357 1.02 5.07 11.84
C PHE A 357 0.53 4.18 13.01
N GLU A 358 -0.34 3.19 12.73
CA GLU A 358 -0.77 2.19 13.73
C GLU A 358 0.40 1.60 14.54
N PRO A 359 1.57 1.28 13.96
CA PRO A 359 2.70 0.77 14.74
C PRO A 359 3.21 1.71 15.83
N LEU A 360 2.97 3.01 15.69
CA LEU A 360 3.30 4.00 16.73
C LEU A 360 2.19 4.14 17.77
N THR A 361 0.95 4.11 17.31
CA THR A 361 -0.24 4.25 18.17
C THR A 361 -1.46 3.65 17.48
N ALA A 362 -2.11 2.69 18.13
CA ALA A 362 -3.36 2.12 17.65
C ALA A 362 -4.45 3.19 17.48
N ARG A 363 -4.36 4.31 18.17
CA ARG A 363 -5.28 5.46 18.03
C ARG A 363 -5.26 6.07 16.62
N ALA A 364 -4.19 5.85 15.85
CA ALA A 364 -4.13 6.31 14.46
C ALA A 364 -5.24 5.70 13.58
N LEU A 365 -5.68 4.49 13.87
CA LEU A 365 -6.81 3.84 13.19
C LEU A 365 -8.17 4.53 13.47
N LEU A 366 -8.27 5.26 14.57
CA LEU A 366 -9.48 5.97 14.96
C LEU A 366 -9.66 7.30 14.23
N ILE A 367 -8.61 7.78 13.55
CA ILE A 367 -8.69 9.00 12.76
C ILE A 367 -9.47 8.69 11.48
N PRO A 368 -10.67 9.26 11.31
CA PRO A 368 -11.48 8.96 10.13
C PRO A 368 -10.77 9.44 8.87
N PRO A 369 -10.99 8.78 7.71
CA PRO A 369 -10.55 9.33 6.43
C PRO A 369 -11.26 10.68 6.20
N LEU A 370 -10.65 11.54 5.38
CA LEU A 370 -11.24 12.85 5.05
C LEU A 370 -12.65 12.75 4.48
N VAL A 371 -12.93 11.65 3.81
CA VAL A 371 -14.24 11.36 3.22
C VAL A 371 -14.80 10.13 3.90
N THR A 372 -15.74 10.33 4.81
CA THR A 372 -16.39 9.26 5.59
C THR A 372 -17.52 8.56 4.83
N SER A 373 -17.90 9.03 3.63
CA SER A 373 -18.97 8.44 2.84
C SER A 373 -18.41 7.44 1.82
N SER A 374 -19.13 6.34 1.61
CA SER A 374 -18.86 5.38 0.54
C SER A 374 -18.96 6.00 -0.88
N ARG A 375 -19.49 7.22 -0.96
CA ARG A 375 -19.48 8.08 -2.14
C ARG A 375 -19.00 9.45 -1.71
N PRO A 376 -17.75 9.86 -2.07
CA PRO A 376 -17.29 11.22 -1.80
C PRO A 376 -18.28 12.22 -2.42
N GLU A 377 -18.66 13.23 -1.66
CA GLU A 377 -19.43 14.33 -2.24
C GLU A 377 -18.58 14.93 -3.38
N PRO A 378 -19.11 15.01 -4.60
CA PRO A 378 -18.35 15.49 -5.76
C PRO A 378 -17.70 16.87 -5.53
N ALA A 379 -18.32 17.70 -4.68
CA ALA A 379 -17.81 19.02 -4.32
C ALA A 379 -16.54 18.95 -3.45
N HIS A 380 -16.45 18.01 -2.51
CA HIS A 380 -15.25 17.82 -1.68
C HIS A 380 -14.09 17.27 -2.49
N THR A 381 -14.34 16.26 -3.33
CA THR A 381 -13.34 15.69 -4.24
C THR A 381 -12.82 16.75 -5.20
N LEU A 382 -13.71 17.61 -5.74
CA LEU A 382 -13.35 18.69 -6.63
C LEU A 382 -12.53 19.78 -5.93
N LEU A 383 -12.96 20.26 -4.75
CA LEU A 383 -12.25 21.28 -3.97
C LEU A 383 -10.88 20.78 -3.51
N PHE A 384 -10.79 19.53 -3.09
CA PHE A 384 -9.55 18.91 -2.67
C PHE A 384 -8.62 18.70 -3.86
N GLY A 385 -9.13 18.20 -4.97
CA GLY A 385 -8.40 18.08 -6.24
C GLY A 385 -7.89 19.42 -6.74
N LEU A 386 -8.74 20.46 -6.73
CA LEU A 386 -8.36 21.82 -7.14
C LEU A 386 -7.33 22.45 -6.20
N SER A 387 -7.46 22.28 -4.89
CA SER A 387 -6.48 22.79 -3.93
C SER A 387 -5.13 22.07 -4.07
N GLY A 388 -5.13 20.76 -4.27
CA GLY A 388 -3.95 19.98 -4.58
C GLY A 388 -3.30 20.42 -5.90
N ILE A 389 -4.08 20.58 -6.95
CA ILE A 389 -3.61 21.06 -8.27
C ILE A 389 -3.05 22.49 -8.17
N ALA A 390 -3.74 23.39 -7.46
CA ALA A 390 -3.28 24.76 -7.25
C ALA A 390 -1.96 24.80 -6.49
N TRP A 391 -1.84 23.98 -5.45
CA TRP A 391 -0.63 23.87 -4.65
C TRP A 391 0.54 23.30 -5.45
N LEU A 392 0.29 22.25 -6.25
CA LEU A 392 1.26 21.64 -7.13
C LEU A 392 1.63 22.55 -8.31
N ALA A 393 0.68 23.35 -8.82
CA ALA A 393 0.96 24.36 -9.83
C ALA A 393 1.83 25.51 -9.25
N ALA A 394 1.57 25.94 -8.01
CA ALA A 394 2.41 26.91 -7.30
C ALA A 394 3.85 26.38 -7.11
N LEU A 395 4.00 25.09 -6.77
CA LEU A 395 5.27 24.40 -6.71
C LEU A 395 5.99 24.35 -8.07
N ALA A 396 5.27 24.02 -9.15
CA ALA A 396 5.82 24.00 -10.50
C ALA A 396 6.22 25.39 -11.00
N LEU A 397 5.46 26.42 -10.62
CA LEU A 397 5.77 27.83 -10.92
C LEU A 397 6.98 28.30 -10.10
N ALA A 398 7.08 27.95 -8.81
CA ALA A 398 8.25 28.25 -7.99
C ALA A 398 9.52 27.55 -8.53
N TRP A 399 9.37 26.38 -9.12
CA TRP A 399 10.44 25.67 -9.83
C TRP A 399 10.82 26.34 -11.16
N ARG A 400 9.84 26.92 -11.87
CA ARG A 400 10.04 27.63 -13.14
C ARG A 400 10.65 29.01 -13.01
N ALA A 401 10.59 29.64 -11.83
CA ALA A 401 11.16 30.97 -11.70
C ALA A 401 12.64 30.96 -12.11
N PRO A 402 13.04 31.66 -13.15
CA PRO A 402 14.41 31.71 -13.61
C PRO A 402 15.22 32.40 -12.53
N GLY A 403 15.73 31.60 -11.62
CA GLY A 403 16.64 32.07 -10.60
C GLY A 403 18.01 32.26 -11.23
N THR A 404 18.39 33.47 -11.35
CA THR A 404 19.64 33.93 -11.93
C THR A 404 20.89 33.37 -11.24
N ASP A 405 20.79 32.76 -10.09
CA ASP A 405 21.94 32.16 -9.40
C ASP A 405 21.54 30.84 -8.80
N GLY A 406 22.09 29.73 -9.27
CA GLY A 406 21.94 28.36 -8.82
C GLY A 406 21.92 28.06 -7.31
N ARG A 407 21.42 28.97 -6.47
CA ARG A 407 21.48 28.94 -5.00
C ARG A 407 20.15 28.59 -4.31
N ARG A 408 19.08 28.24 -5.03
CA ARG A 408 17.81 27.88 -4.38
C ARG A 408 17.80 26.41 -4.00
N LEU A 409 17.58 26.13 -2.72
CA LEU A 409 17.23 24.80 -2.22
C LEU A 409 16.09 24.22 -3.09
N PRO A 410 16.04 22.89 -3.29
CA PRO A 410 14.88 22.25 -3.88
C PRO A 410 13.71 22.32 -2.89
N ILE A 411 13.13 23.52 -2.78
CA ILE A 411 11.99 23.80 -1.88
C ILE A 411 10.81 22.89 -2.25
N ALA A 412 10.68 22.56 -3.53
CA ALA A 412 9.57 21.74 -4.03
C ALA A 412 9.50 20.33 -3.41
N PRO A 413 10.58 19.52 -3.38
CA PRO A 413 10.56 18.23 -2.66
C PRO A 413 10.34 18.39 -1.16
N LEU A 414 10.93 19.43 -0.54
CA LEU A 414 10.74 19.70 0.88
C LEU A 414 9.30 20.08 1.22
N LEU A 415 8.65 20.90 0.38
CA LEU A 415 7.24 21.24 0.55
C LEU A 415 6.33 20.04 0.29
N LEU A 416 6.66 19.16 -0.67
CA LEU A 416 5.95 17.91 -0.88
C LEU A 416 6.08 16.95 0.32
N ILE A 417 7.27 16.86 0.90
CA ILE A 417 7.51 16.09 2.12
C ILE A 417 6.77 16.71 3.32
N ALA A 418 6.77 18.03 3.44
CA ALA A 418 6.04 18.74 4.48
C ALA A 418 4.51 18.72 4.29
N ALA A 419 4.01 18.50 3.08
CA ALA A 419 2.58 18.40 2.83
C ALA A 419 1.94 17.19 3.51
N LEU A 420 2.64 16.08 3.64
CA LEU A 420 2.10 14.89 4.32
C LEU A 420 1.79 15.14 5.81
N PRO A 421 2.69 15.72 6.64
CA PRO A 421 2.38 16.10 8.02
C PRO A 421 1.28 17.17 8.12
N VAL A 422 1.29 18.16 7.25
CA VAL A 422 0.26 19.22 7.22
C VAL A 422 -1.10 18.63 6.86
N TYR A 423 -1.13 17.71 5.90
CA TYR A 423 -2.34 17.00 5.55
C TYR A 423 -2.86 16.15 6.70
N LEU A 424 -1.99 15.36 7.33
CA LEU A 424 -2.34 14.56 8.52
C LEU A 424 -2.87 15.47 9.65
N ALA A 425 -2.29 16.64 9.83
CA ALA A 425 -2.77 17.64 10.79
C ALA A 425 -4.16 18.18 10.43
N ILE A 426 -4.44 18.45 9.16
CA ILE A 426 -5.76 18.92 8.68
C ILE A 426 -6.80 17.80 8.74
N ALA A 427 -6.44 16.59 8.33
CA ALA A 427 -7.31 15.42 8.37
C ALA A 427 -7.76 15.08 9.80
N SER A 428 -6.93 15.40 10.76
CA SER A 428 -7.12 15.10 12.17
C SER A 428 -7.97 16.12 12.95
N VAL A 429 -8.40 17.22 12.35
CA VAL A 429 -9.29 18.20 13.01
C VAL A 429 -10.70 17.65 13.27
N LYS A 430 -11.07 16.53 12.66
CA LYS A 430 -12.35 15.83 12.91
C LYS A 430 -12.12 14.61 13.81
N LEU A 431 -12.04 14.79 15.11
CA LEU A 431 -12.16 13.73 16.10
C LEU A 431 -13.52 13.85 16.78
N PRO A 432 -14.28 12.82 17.00
CA PRO A 432 -13.97 11.52 17.57
C PRO A 432 -14.34 10.34 16.68
N SER A 433 -13.74 9.20 16.91
CA SER A 433 -13.92 8.00 16.11
C SER A 433 -14.24 6.79 16.97
N GLY A 434 -15.04 5.88 16.42
CA GLY A 434 -15.29 4.58 16.99
C GLY A 434 -14.47 3.50 16.31
N ILE A 435 -14.12 2.45 17.02
CA ILE A 435 -13.66 1.21 16.41
C ILE A 435 -14.89 0.37 16.12
N ASP A 436 -15.21 0.18 14.85
CA ASP A 436 -16.19 -0.79 14.44
C ASP A 436 -15.62 -2.20 14.59
N ALA A 437 -16.06 -2.91 15.60
CA ALA A 437 -15.74 -4.32 15.78
C ALA A 437 -16.55 -5.22 14.83
N MET A 438 -17.27 -4.65 13.88
CA MET A 438 -17.97 -5.44 12.87
C MET A 438 -16.97 -5.98 11.84
N PRO A 439 -16.77 -7.29 11.75
CA PRO A 439 -16.05 -7.88 10.63
C PRO A 439 -16.86 -7.65 9.36
N TYR A 440 -16.26 -6.97 8.42
CA TYR A 440 -16.87 -6.57 7.13
C TYR A 440 -17.40 -7.74 6.29
N GLN A 441 -17.25 -9.02 6.70
CA GLN A 441 -17.44 -10.13 5.78
C GLN A 441 -18.02 -11.43 6.34
N THR A 442 -18.33 -11.53 7.62
CA THR A 442 -19.03 -12.73 8.12
C THR A 442 -20.53 -12.52 8.05
N PRO A 443 -21.31 -13.46 7.52
CA PRO A 443 -22.77 -13.35 7.53
C PRO A 443 -23.24 -13.19 8.98
N ALA A 444 -23.90 -12.09 9.25
CA ALA A 444 -24.49 -11.83 10.55
C ALA A 444 -25.53 -12.92 10.86
N ARG A 445 -25.41 -13.54 12.03
CA ARG A 445 -26.39 -14.47 12.58
C ARG A 445 -27.24 -13.73 13.58
N ALA A 446 -28.53 -13.96 13.60
CA ALA A 446 -29.41 -13.46 14.64
C ALA A 446 -29.43 -14.42 15.82
N GLN A 447 -29.22 -13.93 17.05
CA GLN A 447 -29.49 -14.64 18.30
C GLN A 447 -30.85 -14.18 18.84
N ALA A 448 -31.84 -15.05 18.76
CA ALA A 448 -33.14 -14.80 19.36
C ALA A 448 -33.05 -14.87 20.89
N LEU A 449 -33.66 -13.92 21.55
CA LEU A 449 -33.80 -13.80 23.00
C LEU A 449 -35.28 -13.79 23.36
N ALA A 450 -35.68 -14.64 24.30
CA ALA A 450 -37.04 -14.62 24.88
C ALA A 450 -37.14 -13.58 26.00
N ALA A 451 -38.35 -13.23 26.38
CA ALA A 451 -38.59 -12.41 27.56
C ALA A 451 -38.01 -13.09 28.81
N GLY A 452 -37.21 -12.36 29.57
CA GLY A 452 -36.55 -12.87 30.79
C GLY A 452 -35.20 -13.54 30.57
N ASP A 453 -34.76 -13.76 29.31
CA ASP A 453 -33.40 -14.21 29.02
C ASP A 453 -32.35 -13.19 29.50
N ARG A 454 -31.16 -13.68 29.78
CA ARG A 454 -29.98 -12.84 30.05
C ARG A 454 -28.93 -13.11 28.99
N PHE A 455 -28.79 -12.19 28.05
CA PHE A 455 -27.74 -12.22 27.08
C PHE A 455 -26.62 -11.28 27.51
N SER A 456 -25.36 -11.73 27.44
CA SER A 456 -24.22 -10.87 27.69
C SER A 456 -23.14 -11.11 26.64
N PHE A 457 -22.38 -10.06 26.32
CA PHE A 457 -21.14 -10.17 25.56
C PHE A 457 -20.02 -9.45 26.28
N TYR A 458 -18.84 -10.01 26.15
CA TYR A 458 -17.61 -9.54 26.79
C TYR A 458 -16.60 -9.15 25.72
N PHE A 459 -15.83 -8.12 25.99
CA PHE A 459 -14.67 -7.74 25.19
C PHE A 459 -13.61 -7.07 26.06
N ILE A 460 -12.34 -7.15 25.63
CA ILE A 460 -11.25 -6.37 26.21
C ILE A 460 -11.08 -5.10 25.41
N SER A 461 -11.06 -3.95 26.10
CA SER A 461 -10.84 -2.66 25.44
C SER A 461 -9.41 -2.56 24.92
N PRO A 462 -9.19 -2.33 23.64
CA PRO A 462 -7.85 -2.12 23.10
C PRO A 462 -7.27 -0.74 23.44
N GLN A 463 -8.08 0.18 23.96
CA GLN A 463 -7.70 1.57 24.18
C GLN A 463 -8.31 2.18 25.42
N ASP A 464 -7.67 3.27 25.90
CA ASP A 464 -8.18 4.13 26.95
C ASP A 464 -9.32 5.03 26.48
N GLU A 465 -9.97 5.69 27.42
CA GLU A 465 -11.02 6.70 27.16
C GLU A 465 -12.25 6.18 26.42
N LEU A 466 -12.70 4.98 26.77
CA LEU A 466 -13.97 4.41 26.27
C LEU A 466 -15.14 5.31 26.67
N ARG A 467 -15.97 5.71 25.68
CA ARG A 467 -17.08 6.67 25.83
C ARG A 467 -18.45 6.06 25.64
N SER A 468 -18.58 5.19 24.66
CA SER A 468 -19.84 4.51 24.40
C SER A 468 -19.60 3.18 23.72
N ILE A 469 -20.63 2.34 23.79
CA ILE A 469 -20.69 1.05 23.13
C ILE A 469 -21.98 1.02 22.32
N THR A 470 -21.87 0.75 21.03
CA THR A 470 -23.01 0.53 20.15
C THR A 470 -23.13 -0.95 19.84
N PHE A 471 -24.32 -1.52 19.93
CA PHE A 471 -24.63 -2.89 19.51
C PHE A 471 -25.86 -2.92 18.60
N TRP A 472 -26.01 -3.97 17.82
CA TRP A 472 -27.05 -4.06 16.80
C TRP A 472 -28.15 -5.05 17.16
N VAL A 473 -29.38 -4.59 17.04
CA VAL A 473 -30.61 -5.37 17.22
C VAL A 473 -31.27 -5.58 15.86
N GLU A 474 -31.75 -6.80 15.61
CA GLU A 474 -32.47 -7.14 14.37
C GLU A 474 -33.89 -6.51 14.33
N PRO A 475 -34.54 -6.46 13.16
CA PRO A 475 -35.90 -5.94 13.05
C PRO A 475 -36.87 -6.58 14.05
N GLY A 476 -37.61 -5.75 14.76
CA GLY A 476 -38.54 -6.16 15.81
C GLY A 476 -38.42 -5.31 17.06
N GLY A 477 -37.22 -4.84 17.38
CA GLY A 477 -36.96 -3.98 18.53
C GLY A 477 -37.62 -4.48 19.84
N GLY A 478 -37.58 -3.69 20.89
CA GLY A 478 -38.29 -4.01 22.14
C GLY A 478 -37.68 -3.34 23.36
N ARG A 479 -38.30 -3.46 24.51
CA ARG A 479 -37.76 -2.98 25.77
C ARG A 479 -36.84 -4.01 26.41
N ALA A 480 -35.68 -3.56 26.89
CA ALA A 480 -34.74 -4.40 27.62
C ALA A 480 -34.05 -3.60 28.74
N ALA A 481 -33.68 -4.29 29.79
CA ALA A 481 -32.69 -3.74 30.72
C ALA A 481 -31.30 -3.95 30.12
N VAL A 482 -30.49 -2.88 30.05
CA VAL A 482 -29.15 -2.92 29.53
C VAL A 482 -28.18 -2.42 30.59
N SER A 483 -27.07 -3.12 30.80
CA SER A 483 -26.03 -2.68 31.74
C SER A 483 -24.65 -2.98 31.19
N VAL A 484 -23.68 -2.12 31.53
CA VAL A 484 -22.25 -2.29 31.23
C VAL A 484 -21.51 -2.37 32.55
N ARG A 485 -20.62 -3.37 32.66
CA ARG A 485 -19.76 -3.58 33.83
C ARG A 485 -18.31 -3.74 33.39
N ASP A 486 -17.40 -3.27 34.24
CA ASP A 486 -15.97 -3.55 34.09
C ASP A 486 -15.61 -4.93 34.67
N ASP A 487 -14.38 -5.39 34.46
CA ASP A 487 -13.83 -6.64 34.96
C ASP A 487 -13.75 -6.71 36.49
N GLY A 488 -13.77 -5.56 37.17
CA GLY A 488 -13.92 -5.46 38.63
C GLY A 488 -15.36 -5.63 39.12
N GLY A 489 -16.33 -5.83 38.21
CA GLY A 489 -17.76 -5.99 38.52
C GLY A 489 -18.48 -4.65 38.80
N ARG A 490 -17.81 -3.50 38.64
CA ARG A 490 -18.41 -2.18 38.82
C ARG A 490 -19.33 -1.87 37.65
N THR A 491 -20.57 -1.50 37.94
CA THR A 491 -21.53 -1.05 36.92
C THR A 491 -21.18 0.36 36.46
N LEU A 492 -20.88 0.52 35.19
CA LEU A 492 -20.56 1.80 34.54
C LEU A 492 -21.79 2.49 33.98
N ALA A 493 -22.73 1.72 33.44
CA ALA A 493 -24.01 2.20 32.94
C ALA A 493 -25.08 1.15 33.24
N ALA A 494 -26.29 1.60 33.56
CA ALA A 494 -27.45 0.74 33.72
C ALA A 494 -28.73 1.48 33.30
N GLU A 495 -29.41 0.93 32.33
CA GLU A 495 -30.71 1.43 31.82
C GLU A 495 -31.76 0.31 31.98
N PRO A 496 -32.61 0.38 33.03
CA PRO A 496 -33.44 -0.76 33.39
C PRO A 496 -34.62 -1.01 32.43
N ALA A 497 -34.95 -0.06 31.58
CA ALA A 497 -36.10 -0.16 30.66
C ALA A 497 -35.88 0.64 29.38
N ARG A 498 -34.74 0.38 28.74
CA ARG A 498 -34.39 1.03 27.48
C ARG A 498 -35.22 0.48 26.34
N GLU A 499 -35.73 1.36 25.49
CA GLU A 499 -36.34 0.97 24.22
C GLU A 499 -35.22 0.74 23.20
N LEU A 500 -35.09 -0.50 22.74
CA LEU A 500 -34.12 -0.90 21.72
C LEU A 500 -34.79 -0.85 20.35
N VAL A 501 -34.19 -0.10 19.44
CA VAL A 501 -34.68 0.04 18.06
C VAL A 501 -33.96 -0.95 17.15
N ALA A 502 -34.60 -1.32 16.04
CA ALA A 502 -33.92 -2.07 14.98
C ALA A 502 -32.70 -1.29 14.47
N GLY A 503 -31.56 -1.96 14.35
CA GLY A 503 -30.29 -1.33 13.99
C GLY A 503 -29.42 -1.02 15.20
N ALA A 504 -28.67 0.06 15.12
CA ALA A 504 -27.65 0.46 16.10
C ALA A 504 -28.27 1.05 17.39
N ASN A 505 -27.83 0.56 18.54
CA ASN A 505 -28.25 1.04 19.88
C ASN A 505 -27.00 1.42 20.67
N GLU A 506 -26.78 2.70 20.93
CA GLU A 506 -25.62 3.23 21.62
C GLU A 506 -25.86 3.40 23.12
N ILE A 507 -24.92 2.93 23.95
CA ILE A 507 -24.90 3.14 25.40
C ILE A 507 -23.77 4.07 25.73
N SER A 508 -24.07 5.23 26.28
CA SER A 508 -23.03 6.16 26.76
C SER A 508 -22.45 5.70 28.10
N LEU A 509 -21.16 5.84 28.24
CA LEU A 509 -20.42 5.49 29.46
C LEU A 509 -19.84 6.75 30.11
N PRO A 510 -19.68 6.76 31.45
CA PRO A 510 -18.84 7.78 32.07
C PRO A 510 -17.41 7.66 31.56
N ARG A 511 -16.68 8.77 31.53
CA ARG A 511 -15.28 8.78 31.06
C ARG A 511 -14.45 7.71 31.77
N THR A 512 -13.97 6.73 31.01
CA THR A 512 -13.18 5.62 31.51
C THR A 512 -11.72 5.81 31.10
N GLU A 513 -10.96 6.55 31.93
CA GLU A 513 -9.61 7.03 31.60
C GLU A 513 -8.57 5.90 31.40
N ARG A 514 -8.80 4.73 32.03
CA ARG A 514 -7.91 3.56 31.92
C ARG A 514 -8.71 2.35 31.49
N ALA A 515 -9.09 2.33 30.23
CA ALA A 515 -9.88 1.23 29.65
C ALA A 515 -8.99 0.18 28.95
N ALA A 516 -7.80 0.57 28.45
CA ALA A 516 -6.93 -0.33 27.70
C ALA A 516 -6.51 -1.55 28.53
N GLY A 517 -6.73 -2.74 27.96
CA GLY A 517 -6.43 -4.02 28.62
C GLY A 517 -7.46 -4.46 29.65
N HIS A 518 -8.49 -3.66 29.95
CA HIS A 518 -9.58 -4.03 30.84
C HIS A 518 -10.76 -4.63 30.10
N GLY A 519 -11.42 -5.59 30.74
CA GLY A 519 -12.59 -6.27 30.22
C GLY A 519 -13.88 -5.51 30.50
N PHE A 520 -14.81 -5.56 29.57
CA PHE A 520 -16.15 -4.97 29.70
C PHE A 520 -17.19 -6.01 29.33
N THR A 521 -18.23 -6.12 30.18
CA THR A 521 -19.39 -6.97 29.93
C THR A 521 -20.61 -6.09 29.69
N VAL A 522 -21.23 -6.26 28.54
CA VAL A 522 -22.54 -5.67 28.22
C VAL A 522 -23.60 -6.75 28.42
N ALA A 523 -24.58 -6.50 29.31
CA ALA A 523 -25.67 -7.41 29.57
C ALA A 523 -26.97 -6.83 29.08
N ILE A 524 -27.81 -7.63 28.42
CA ILE A 524 -29.10 -7.30 27.84
C ILE A 524 -30.12 -8.30 28.39
N ALA A 525 -31.15 -7.80 29.06
CA ALA A 525 -32.23 -8.61 29.57
C ALA A 525 -33.57 -8.09 28.97
N PRO A 526 -34.10 -8.74 27.92
CA PRO A 526 -35.27 -8.29 27.21
C PRO A 526 -36.54 -8.50 28.04
N ALA A 527 -37.42 -7.51 27.98
CA ALA A 527 -38.79 -7.61 28.55
C ALA A 527 -39.77 -8.31 27.59
N ALA A 528 -39.46 -8.35 26.31
CA ALA A 528 -40.17 -9.05 25.24
C ALA A 528 -39.17 -9.70 24.28
N ALA A 529 -39.64 -10.62 23.44
CA ALA A 529 -38.79 -11.27 22.47
C ALA A 529 -38.09 -10.26 21.56
N LEU A 530 -36.79 -10.35 21.42
CA LEU A 530 -35.95 -9.57 20.50
C LEU A 530 -34.79 -10.41 19.94
N SER A 531 -34.12 -9.92 18.94
CA SER A 531 -32.95 -10.60 18.38
C SER A 531 -31.74 -9.67 18.31
N VAL A 532 -30.60 -10.15 18.77
CA VAL A 532 -29.32 -9.43 18.70
C VAL A 532 -28.52 -9.97 17.54
N ARG A 533 -27.89 -9.07 16.77
CA ARG A 533 -26.99 -9.46 15.68
C ARG A 533 -25.70 -10.00 16.24
N MET A 534 -25.33 -11.19 15.77
CA MET A 534 -24.11 -11.89 16.17
C MET A 534 -23.10 -11.92 15.03
N VAL A 535 -21.83 -11.83 15.38
CA VAL A 535 -20.71 -11.91 14.46
C VAL A 535 -19.61 -12.83 15.00
N THR A 536 -18.79 -13.36 14.11
CA THR A 536 -17.54 -14.00 14.53
C THR A 536 -16.56 -12.89 14.86
N PRO A 537 -15.99 -12.82 16.07
CA PRO A 537 -15.05 -11.77 16.42
C PRO A 537 -13.82 -11.86 15.50
N PRO A 538 -13.30 -10.71 15.03
CA PRO A 538 -12.04 -10.69 14.33
C PRO A 538 -10.90 -11.12 15.28
N PRO A 539 -9.76 -11.59 14.75
CA PRO A 539 -8.64 -12.04 15.58
C PRO A 539 -8.15 -11.03 16.62
N GLU A 540 -8.24 -9.73 16.30
CA GLU A 540 -7.89 -8.63 17.21
C GLU A 540 -8.83 -8.55 18.43
N LEU A 541 -10.02 -9.13 18.32
CA LEU A 541 -11.01 -9.27 19.38
C LEU A 541 -11.24 -10.75 19.75
N ALA A 542 -10.24 -11.60 19.59
CA ALA A 542 -10.33 -13.04 19.86
C ALA A 542 -10.81 -13.37 21.30
N LEU A 543 -10.67 -12.42 22.21
CA LEU A 543 -11.19 -12.52 23.59
C LEU A 543 -12.63 -12.03 23.73
N ALA A 544 -13.28 -11.57 22.63
CA ALA A 544 -14.69 -11.24 22.68
C ALA A 544 -15.54 -12.52 22.66
N SER A 545 -16.44 -12.65 23.63
CA SER A 545 -17.32 -13.81 23.80
C SER A 545 -18.75 -13.38 24.10
N ALA A 546 -19.70 -14.27 23.92
CA ALA A 546 -21.08 -14.04 24.33
C ALA A 546 -21.65 -15.24 25.07
N GLU A 547 -22.61 -14.96 25.96
CA GLU A 547 -23.32 -15.96 26.76
C GLU A 547 -24.82 -15.68 26.72
N LEU A 548 -25.59 -16.74 26.71
CA LEU A 548 -27.03 -16.70 26.89
C LEU A 548 -27.40 -17.51 28.15
N ASN A 549 -27.94 -16.85 29.16
CA ASN A 549 -28.27 -17.45 30.44
C ASN A 549 -27.10 -18.16 31.14
N GLY A 550 -25.89 -17.60 30.98
CA GLY A 550 -24.64 -18.17 31.50
C GLY A 550 -24.06 -19.33 30.69
N VAL A 551 -24.65 -19.64 29.54
CA VAL A 551 -24.11 -20.66 28.62
C VAL A 551 -23.42 -19.98 27.44
N PRO A 552 -22.15 -20.29 27.14
CA PRO A 552 -21.45 -19.72 26.02
C PRO A 552 -22.17 -19.97 24.70
N VAL A 553 -22.30 -18.93 23.88
CA VAL A 553 -22.84 -19.02 22.52
C VAL A 553 -21.76 -18.72 21.50
N PRO A 554 -21.78 -19.36 20.31
CA PRO A 554 -20.76 -19.11 19.30
C PRO A 554 -20.76 -17.66 18.81
N GLY A 555 -19.58 -17.03 18.76
CA GLY A 555 -19.42 -15.65 18.32
C GLY A 555 -19.62 -14.62 19.45
N THR A 556 -19.78 -13.37 19.07
CA THR A 556 -20.11 -12.25 19.95
C THR A 556 -21.23 -11.40 19.36
N ALA A 557 -21.83 -10.51 20.16
CA ALA A 557 -22.73 -9.51 19.57
C ALA A 557 -21.97 -8.64 18.56
N ALA A 558 -22.65 -8.18 17.52
CA ALA A 558 -22.12 -7.11 16.69
C ALA A 558 -22.08 -5.83 17.53
N PHE A 559 -20.91 -5.28 17.79
CA PHE A 559 -20.77 -4.07 18.59
C PHE A 559 -19.67 -3.15 18.04
N SER A 560 -19.77 -1.87 18.40
CA SER A 560 -18.72 -0.86 18.22
C SER A 560 -18.39 -0.27 19.57
N ALA A 561 -17.12 -0.12 19.86
CA ALA A 561 -16.63 0.62 21.02
C ALA A 561 -16.10 2.00 20.56
N HIS A 562 -16.62 3.08 21.16
CA HIS A 562 -16.26 4.44 20.78
C HIS A 562 -15.36 5.07 21.84
N TYR A 563 -14.20 5.59 21.41
CA TYR A 563 -13.19 6.17 22.25
C TYR A 563 -13.03 7.66 21.98
N GLU A 564 -12.78 8.45 23.01
CA GLU A 564 -12.36 9.84 22.81
C GLU A 564 -10.85 9.85 22.60
N THR A 565 -10.44 10.22 21.40
CA THR A 565 -9.01 10.39 21.11
C THR A 565 -8.61 11.84 21.24
N THR A 566 -7.67 12.13 22.11
CA THR A 566 -7.07 13.45 22.23
C THR A 566 -5.73 13.49 21.52
N TRP A 567 -5.33 14.69 21.07
CA TRP A 567 -4.01 14.91 20.48
C TRP A 567 -2.89 14.52 21.43
N ASP A 568 -3.01 14.89 22.71
CA ASP A 568 -2.01 14.60 23.74
C ASP A 568 -1.87 13.09 23.93
N GLY A 569 -2.97 12.34 23.92
CA GLY A 569 -2.95 10.88 23.96
C GLY A 569 -2.24 10.29 22.76
N LEU A 570 -2.59 10.72 21.55
CA LEU A 570 -1.99 10.22 20.32
C LEU A 570 -0.49 10.51 20.23
N PHE A 571 -0.07 11.76 20.52
CA PHE A 571 1.35 12.12 20.54
C PHE A 571 2.10 11.50 21.72
N GLY A 572 1.46 11.36 22.87
CA GLY A 572 2.03 10.70 24.05
C GLY A 572 2.37 9.24 23.78
N ASP A 573 1.42 8.48 23.20
CA ASP A 573 1.64 7.08 22.82
C ASP A 573 2.76 6.97 21.78
N ALA A 574 2.69 7.76 20.71
CA ALA A 574 3.68 7.75 19.64
C ALA A 574 5.09 8.06 20.19
N LEU A 575 5.21 9.08 21.04
CA LEU A 575 6.48 9.46 21.64
C LEU A 575 7.02 8.38 22.58
N THR A 576 6.15 7.74 23.36
CA THR A 576 6.51 6.64 24.25
C THR A 576 7.02 5.45 23.45
N ARG A 577 6.33 5.10 22.37
CA ARG A 577 6.72 4.03 21.45
C ARG A 577 8.05 4.32 20.75
N LEU A 578 8.24 5.54 20.26
CA LEU A 578 9.52 5.96 19.65
C LEU A 578 10.68 5.92 20.67
N ARG A 579 10.45 6.35 21.91
CA ARG A 579 11.46 6.26 22.98
C ARG A 579 11.82 4.82 23.30
N SER A 580 10.84 3.93 23.42
CA SER A 580 11.10 2.51 23.68
C SER A 580 11.85 1.82 22.53
N ALA A 581 11.60 2.25 21.29
CA ALA A 581 12.18 1.68 20.08
C ALA A 581 13.39 2.46 19.52
N TRP A 582 14.03 3.32 20.32
CA TRP A 582 15.14 4.17 19.85
C TRP A 582 16.27 3.39 19.14
N ARG A 583 16.56 2.15 19.60
CA ARG A 583 17.56 1.28 18.95
C ARG A 583 17.16 0.95 17.51
N THR A 584 15.90 0.63 17.28
CA THR A 584 15.37 0.36 15.94
C THR A 584 15.51 1.59 15.04
N LEU A 585 15.22 2.79 15.56
CA LEU A 585 15.38 4.04 14.81
C LEU A 585 16.84 4.30 14.45
N VAL A 586 17.78 4.05 15.37
CA VAL A 586 19.23 4.18 15.11
C VAL A 586 19.67 3.20 14.03
N VAL A 587 19.24 1.93 14.11
CA VAL A 587 19.53 0.92 13.09
C VAL A 587 18.92 1.32 11.74
N SER A 588 17.67 1.76 11.72
CA SER A 588 17.00 2.27 10.52
C SER A 588 17.77 3.43 9.90
N LEU A 589 18.19 4.40 10.71
CA LEU A 589 18.98 5.54 10.26
C LEU A 589 20.32 5.10 9.66
N ALA A 590 21.03 4.19 10.33
CA ALA A 590 22.32 3.68 9.84
C ALA A 590 22.15 2.96 8.49
N LEU A 591 21.15 2.10 8.36
CA LEU A 591 20.84 1.38 7.12
C LEU A 591 20.43 2.34 5.99
N CYS A 592 19.59 3.32 6.28
CA CYS A 592 19.21 4.34 5.30
C CYS A 592 20.40 5.18 4.88
N VAL A 593 21.18 5.71 5.81
CA VAL A 593 22.38 6.52 5.49
C VAL A 593 23.36 5.71 4.64
N ALA A 594 23.65 4.45 5.00
CA ALA A 594 24.54 3.60 4.22
C ALA A 594 23.97 3.32 2.82
N GLY A 595 22.69 2.94 2.72
CA GLY A 595 22.03 2.67 1.44
C GLY A 595 21.99 3.91 0.53
N PHE A 596 21.59 5.06 1.09
CA PHE A 596 21.57 6.32 0.34
C PHE A 596 22.98 6.80 -0.03
N ALA A 597 23.99 6.64 0.83
CA ALA A 597 25.37 6.97 0.50
C ALA A 597 25.89 6.10 -0.65
N GLY A 598 25.59 4.79 -0.64
CA GLY A 598 25.89 3.88 -1.75
C GLY A 598 25.19 4.30 -3.05
N CYS A 599 23.90 4.60 -2.98
CA CYS A 599 23.12 5.11 -4.10
C CYS A 599 23.71 6.44 -4.64
N TYR A 600 24.04 7.38 -3.76
CA TYR A 600 24.69 8.64 -4.10
C TYR A 600 26.02 8.43 -4.83
N ALA A 601 26.87 7.55 -4.33
CA ALA A 601 28.16 7.24 -4.95
C ALA A 601 27.99 6.67 -6.37
N LEU A 602 27.04 5.76 -6.56
CA LEU A 602 26.72 5.15 -7.85
C LEU A 602 26.16 6.17 -8.86
N VAL A 603 25.32 7.09 -8.39
CA VAL A 603 24.70 8.14 -9.24
C VAL A 603 25.72 9.25 -9.56
N ARG A 604 26.63 9.59 -8.62
CA ARG A 604 27.62 10.67 -8.80
C ARG A 604 28.72 10.30 -9.79
N ASN A 605 29.18 9.05 -9.76
CA ASN A 605 30.34 8.59 -10.52
C ASN A 605 30.06 8.40 -12.02
N GLU A 606 28.84 8.69 -12.47
CA GLU A 606 28.57 8.73 -13.90
C GLU A 606 29.17 10.00 -14.50
N GLY A 607 30.32 9.81 -15.16
CA GLY A 607 30.95 10.84 -15.99
C GLY A 607 29.96 11.39 -17.02
N PRO A 608 30.26 12.53 -17.64
CA PRO A 608 29.46 13.03 -18.75
C PRO A 608 29.29 11.88 -19.74
N ALA A 609 28.05 11.58 -20.12
CA ALA A 609 27.77 10.68 -21.22
C ALA A 609 28.68 11.17 -22.34
N THR A 610 29.64 10.32 -22.78
CA THR A 610 30.48 10.64 -23.92
C THR A 610 29.55 10.90 -25.07
N GLY A 611 29.25 12.20 -25.26
CA GLY A 611 28.31 12.67 -26.24
C GLY A 611 28.89 12.40 -27.63
N GLY A 612 28.20 11.62 -28.39
CA GLY A 612 28.18 11.67 -29.82
C GLY A 612 26.91 12.40 -30.25
#